data_9b66a94e489469304c52669001ca7d84
#
_entry.id   9b66a94e489469304c52669001ca7d84
#
_cell.length_a   1.000
_cell.length_b   1.000
_cell.length_c   1.000
_cell.angle_alpha   90.00
_cell.angle_beta   90.00
_cell.angle_gamma   90.00
#
_symmetry.space_group_name_H-M   'P 1'
#
loop_
_entity.id
_entity.type
_entity.pdbx_description
1 polymer ?
#
loop_
_entity_poly.entity_id
_entity_poly.type
_entity_poly.pdbx_seq_one_letter_code
_entity_poly.pdbx_strand_id
1 'polypeptide(L)'
;RACVRGRSMNCRVYNPESLKYPMKRVGARGEGKFERISWEEAYDIIATNMQRLIKEYGNESIYLNYGTGTLGGTMTRSWPPGNTLVARLMNCCGGYLNHYGDYSSAQIAEGLNYTYGGWADGNSPSDIENSKLVVLFGNNPGETRMSGGGVTYYLEQARQKSNARMIIIDPRYTDTGAGREDEWIPIRPGTDAALVNGLAYVMITENLVDQAFLDKYCVGYDEKTLPASAPKNGHYKAY
;
A
#
# COMPACT_ATOMS: atom_id res chain seq x y z
N ARG A 1 0.42 -23.40 5.38
CA ARG A 1 -0.95 -23.82 5.72
C ARG A 1 -1.90 -22.62 5.52
N ALA A 2 -3.15 -22.87 5.06
CA ALA A 2 -4.13 -21.82 4.90
C ALA A 2 -4.56 -21.29 6.29
N CYS A 3 -4.61 -19.95 6.44
CA CYS A 3 -5.15 -19.31 7.63
C CYS A 3 -6.68 -19.44 7.70
N VAL A 4 -7.28 -19.00 8.80
CA VAL A 4 -8.73 -19.03 8.99
C VAL A 4 -9.49 -18.36 7.87
N ARG A 5 -9.01 -17.21 7.36
CA ARG A 5 -9.63 -16.49 6.22
C ARG A 5 -9.64 -17.34 4.95
N GLY A 6 -8.51 -17.95 4.59
CA GLY A 6 -8.46 -18.82 3.42
C GLY A 6 -9.36 -20.05 3.56
N ARG A 7 -9.47 -20.60 4.77
CA ARG A 7 -10.34 -21.75 5.06
C ARG A 7 -11.82 -21.39 5.04
N SER A 8 -12.17 -20.15 5.39
CA SER A 8 -13.56 -19.68 5.38
C SER A 8 -14.07 -19.23 4.00
N MET A 9 -13.22 -19.22 2.97
CA MET A 9 -13.64 -18.80 1.63
C MET A 9 -14.78 -19.63 1.06
N ASN A 10 -14.90 -20.90 1.45
CA ASN A 10 -16.04 -21.72 1.07
C ASN A 10 -17.37 -21.12 1.51
N CYS A 11 -17.44 -20.60 2.73
CA CYS A 11 -18.66 -19.95 3.24
C CYS A 11 -19.00 -18.71 2.41
N ARG A 12 -18.01 -17.98 1.92
CA ARG A 12 -18.24 -16.81 1.06
C ARG A 12 -18.72 -17.22 -0.35
N VAL A 13 -18.06 -18.21 -0.95
CA VAL A 13 -18.40 -18.67 -2.32
C VAL A 13 -19.82 -19.24 -2.39
N TYR A 14 -20.21 -19.99 -1.37
CA TYR A 14 -21.53 -20.64 -1.31
C TYR A 14 -22.55 -19.90 -0.44
N ASN A 15 -22.29 -18.65 -0.10
CA ASN A 15 -23.24 -17.84 0.66
C ASN A 15 -24.54 -17.68 -0.14
N PRO A 16 -25.70 -18.11 0.40
CA PRO A 16 -26.98 -18.00 -0.30
C PRO A 16 -27.41 -16.54 -0.55
N GLU A 17 -26.92 -15.60 0.26
CA GLU A 17 -27.20 -14.16 0.13
C GLU A 17 -26.32 -13.46 -0.91
N SER A 18 -25.33 -14.15 -1.49
CA SER A 18 -24.49 -13.57 -2.56
C SER A 18 -25.35 -13.25 -3.79
N LEU A 19 -25.11 -12.08 -4.38
CA LEU A 19 -25.74 -11.68 -5.64
C LEU A 19 -25.33 -12.65 -6.76
N LYS A 20 -26.33 -13.29 -7.37
CA LYS A 20 -26.14 -14.27 -8.46
C LYS A 20 -26.66 -13.77 -9.80
N TYR A 21 -27.45 -12.74 -9.78
CA TYR A 21 -28.16 -12.18 -10.95
C TYR A 21 -28.13 -10.65 -10.89
N PRO A 22 -28.28 -9.97 -12.03
CA PRO A 22 -28.43 -8.53 -12.03
C PRO A 22 -29.70 -8.10 -11.29
N MET A 23 -29.58 -7.04 -10.54
CA MET A 23 -30.64 -6.48 -9.71
C MET A 23 -30.83 -5.01 -10.05
N LYS A 24 -32.10 -4.61 -10.25
CA LYS A 24 -32.47 -3.23 -10.50
C LYS A 24 -33.15 -2.65 -9.26
N ARG A 25 -32.74 -1.44 -8.87
CA ARG A 25 -33.37 -0.74 -7.76
C ARG A 25 -34.78 -0.26 -8.17
N VAL A 26 -35.79 -0.59 -7.37
CA VAL A 26 -37.19 -0.22 -7.58
C VAL A 26 -37.75 0.73 -6.52
N GLY A 27 -36.98 0.97 -5.46
CA GLY A 27 -37.32 1.91 -4.40
C GLY A 27 -36.52 3.20 -4.47
N ALA A 28 -36.80 4.13 -3.55
CA ALA A 28 -35.98 5.31 -3.36
C ALA A 28 -34.55 4.92 -2.95
N ARG A 29 -33.60 5.85 -3.18
CA ARG A 29 -32.21 5.64 -2.79
C ARG A 29 -32.10 5.49 -1.26
N GLY A 30 -31.52 4.37 -0.81
CA GLY A 30 -31.39 4.05 0.62
C GLY A 30 -32.46 3.08 1.14
N GLU A 31 -33.57 2.84 0.42
CA GLU A 31 -34.59 1.88 0.87
C GLU A 31 -34.16 0.42 0.74
N GLY A 32 -33.12 0.11 -0.05
CA GLY A 32 -32.64 -1.26 -0.23
C GLY A 32 -33.59 -2.18 -1.02
N LYS A 33 -34.54 -1.62 -1.76
CA LYS A 33 -35.51 -2.40 -2.56
C LYS A 33 -34.97 -2.64 -3.95
N PHE A 34 -34.84 -3.92 -4.30
CA PHE A 34 -34.33 -4.38 -5.59
C PHE A 34 -35.19 -5.49 -6.15
N GLU A 35 -35.32 -5.57 -7.47
CA GLU A 35 -35.91 -6.68 -8.20
C GLU A 35 -34.88 -7.32 -9.13
N ARG A 36 -35.03 -8.61 -9.36
CA ARG A 36 -34.21 -9.34 -10.31
C ARG A 36 -34.62 -8.99 -11.74
N ILE A 37 -33.64 -8.71 -12.59
CA ILE A 37 -33.80 -8.47 -14.03
C ILE A 37 -32.99 -9.49 -14.84
N SER A 38 -33.24 -9.56 -16.15
CA SER A 38 -32.43 -10.36 -17.07
C SER A 38 -31.07 -9.70 -17.32
N TRP A 39 -30.11 -10.45 -17.86
CA TRP A 39 -28.83 -9.90 -18.33
C TRP A 39 -29.03 -8.96 -19.52
N GLU A 40 -29.96 -9.28 -20.42
CA GLU A 40 -30.31 -8.45 -21.58
C GLU A 40 -30.82 -7.10 -21.13
N GLU A 41 -31.76 -7.05 -20.19
CA GLU A 41 -32.27 -5.80 -19.62
C GLU A 41 -31.15 -5.00 -18.93
N ALA A 42 -30.27 -5.69 -18.21
CA ALA A 42 -29.13 -5.02 -17.57
C ALA A 42 -28.17 -4.39 -18.61
N TYR A 43 -27.86 -5.09 -19.69
CA TYR A 43 -27.01 -4.56 -20.77
C TYR A 43 -27.67 -3.38 -21.47
N ASP A 44 -28.95 -3.43 -21.76
CA ASP A 44 -29.69 -2.35 -22.39
C ASP A 44 -29.72 -1.08 -21.52
N ILE A 45 -29.95 -1.25 -20.23
CA ILE A 45 -29.90 -0.13 -19.28
C ILE A 45 -28.50 0.51 -19.24
N ILE A 46 -27.45 -0.29 -19.15
CA ILE A 46 -26.06 0.19 -19.10
C ILE A 46 -25.70 0.89 -20.41
N ALA A 47 -25.91 0.24 -21.57
CA ALA A 47 -25.58 0.77 -22.87
C ALA A 47 -26.30 2.08 -23.19
N THR A 48 -27.60 2.13 -22.92
CA THR A 48 -28.42 3.33 -23.16
C THR A 48 -27.93 4.50 -22.32
N ASN A 49 -27.64 4.29 -21.04
CA ASN A 49 -27.13 5.35 -20.18
C ASN A 49 -25.72 5.79 -20.56
N MET A 50 -24.82 4.87 -20.90
CA MET A 50 -23.48 5.22 -21.37
C MET A 50 -23.52 6.04 -22.65
N GLN A 51 -24.29 5.63 -23.66
CA GLN A 51 -24.48 6.37 -24.91
C GLN A 51 -25.03 7.76 -24.66
N ARG A 52 -26.04 7.89 -23.80
CA ARG A 52 -26.61 9.19 -23.40
C ARG A 52 -25.56 10.08 -22.76
N LEU A 53 -24.81 9.58 -21.75
CA LEU A 53 -23.79 10.35 -21.03
C LEU A 53 -22.67 10.80 -21.97
N ILE A 54 -22.17 9.91 -22.82
CA ILE A 54 -21.13 10.25 -23.81
C ILE A 54 -21.63 11.32 -24.78
N LYS A 55 -22.87 11.20 -25.25
CA LYS A 55 -23.45 12.17 -26.19
C LYS A 55 -23.70 13.55 -25.55
N GLU A 56 -24.17 13.59 -24.30
CA GLU A 56 -24.54 14.84 -23.63
C GLU A 56 -23.36 15.54 -22.98
N TYR A 57 -22.37 14.79 -22.46
CA TYR A 57 -21.32 15.34 -21.59
C TYR A 57 -19.90 14.95 -22.00
N GLY A 58 -19.72 14.12 -23.04
CA GLY A 58 -18.42 13.62 -23.45
C GLY A 58 -17.88 12.47 -22.60
N ASN A 59 -16.80 11.83 -23.05
CA ASN A 59 -16.17 10.69 -22.38
C ASN A 59 -15.54 11.04 -21.04
N GLU A 60 -15.09 12.28 -20.88
CA GLU A 60 -14.52 12.80 -19.62
C GLU A 60 -15.52 12.88 -18.46
N SER A 61 -16.83 12.76 -18.75
CA SER A 61 -17.86 12.64 -17.71
C SER A 61 -17.88 11.26 -17.03
N ILE A 62 -17.18 10.29 -17.60
CA ILE A 62 -17.12 8.92 -17.09
C ILE A 62 -15.79 8.70 -16.43
N TYR A 63 -15.77 8.69 -15.10
CA TYR A 63 -14.58 8.36 -14.31
C TYR A 63 -14.51 6.87 -14.04
N LEU A 64 -13.38 6.25 -14.38
CA LEU A 64 -13.12 4.84 -14.11
C LEU A 64 -12.11 4.72 -12.96
N ASN A 65 -12.61 4.27 -11.81
CA ASN A 65 -11.74 3.91 -10.70
C ASN A 65 -11.21 2.47 -10.87
N TYR A 66 -10.02 2.22 -10.38
CA TYR A 66 -9.47 0.88 -10.37
C TYR A 66 -9.83 0.11 -9.09
N GLY A 67 -9.77 -1.22 -9.16
CA GLY A 67 -9.92 -2.08 -8.00
C GLY A 67 -8.78 -3.11 -7.94
N THR A 68 -8.03 -3.13 -6.86
CA THR A 68 -6.87 -4.05 -6.73
C THR A 68 -7.26 -5.48 -6.37
N GLY A 69 -8.48 -5.71 -5.89
CA GLY A 69 -8.95 -7.03 -5.45
C GLY A 69 -9.12 -8.08 -6.55
N THR A 70 -9.05 -7.70 -7.84
CA THR A 70 -9.28 -8.58 -8.98
C THR A 70 -7.99 -8.98 -9.72
N LEU A 71 -6.85 -8.89 -9.06
CA LEU A 71 -5.52 -9.08 -9.67
C LEU A 71 -5.22 -10.50 -10.18
N GLY A 72 -6.00 -11.50 -9.84
CA GLY A 72 -5.64 -12.90 -10.07
C GLY A 72 -6.22 -13.57 -11.31
N GLY A 73 -7.05 -12.90 -12.10
CA GLY A 73 -7.72 -13.51 -13.26
C GLY A 73 -6.96 -13.34 -14.57
N THR A 74 -6.89 -14.39 -15.38
CA THR A 74 -6.35 -14.30 -16.74
C THR A 74 -7.17 -13.37 -17.64
N MET A 75 -8.46 -13.18 -17.32
CA MET A 75 -9.40 -12.33 -18.07
C MET A 75 -9.62 -10.95 -17.44
N THR A 76 -9.25 -10.76 -16.18
CA THR A 76 -9.57 -9.55 -15.42
C THR A 76 -8.33 -8.99 -14.75
N ARG A 77 -7.31 -8.62 -15.51
CA ARG A 77 -6.17 -7.90 -14.95
C ARG A 77 -6.63 -6.52 -14.53
N SER A 78 -6.51 -6.20 -13.24
CA SER A 78 -6.80 -4.85 -12.73
C SER A 78 -5.56 -3.98 -12.56
N TRP A 79 -4.38 -4.52 -12.80
CA TRP A 79 -3.13 -3.79 -12.72
C TRP A 79 -2.23 -4.05 -13.94
N PRO A 80 -1.70 -3.04 -14.64
CA PRO A 80 -2.04 -1.61 -14.45
C PRO A 80 -3.52 -1.33 -14.71
N PRO A 81 -4.12 -0.28 -14.12
CA PRO A 81 -5.56 -0.01 -14.20
C PRO A 81 -6.15 0.01 -15.62
N GLY A 82 -5.38 0.50 -16.60
CA GLY A 82 -5.80 0.52 -18.01
C GLY A 82 -5.98 -0.86 -18.66
N ASN A 83 -5.57 -1.94 -18.00
CA ASN A 83 -5.67 -3.31 -18.53
C ASN A 83 -6.94 -4.05 -18.08
N THR A 84 -7.86 -3.37 -17.40
CA THR A 84 -9.13 -3.98 -16.98
C THR A 84 -10.09 -4.17 -18.16
N LEU A 85 -11.01 -5.12 -18.07
CA LEU A 85 -12.04 -5.31 -19.10
C LEU A 85 -12.93 -4.06 -19.25
N VAL A 86 -13.20 -3.36 -18.16
CA VAL A 86 -13.97 -2.11 -18.19
C VAL A 86 -13.20 -1.01 -18.89
N ALA A 87 -11.90 -0.87 -18.63
CA ALA A 87 -11.05 0.08 -19.34
C ALA A 87 -10.99 -0.22 -20.84
N ARG A 88 -10.91 -1.51 -21.22
CA ARG A 88 -10.98 -1.93 -22.61
C ARG A 88 -12.30 -1.53 -23.26
N LEU A 89 -13.43 -1.79 -22.61
CA LEU A 89 -14.74 -1.36 -23.08
C LEU A 89 -14.78 0.16 -23.30
N MET A 90 -14.34 0.92 -22.30
CA MET A 90 -14.37 2.39 -22.37
C MET A 90 -13.46 2.93 -23.47
N ASN A 91 -12.30 2.32 -23.69
CA ASN A 91 -11.41 2.69 -24.82
C ASN A 91 -12.08 2.42 -26.18
N CYS A 92 -12.87 1.36 -26.31
CA CYS A 92 -13.69 1.11 -27.49
C CYS A 92 -14.83 2.13 -27.67
N CYS A 93 -15.23 2.78 -26.59
CA CYS A 93 -16.29 3.81 -26.59
C CYS A 93 -15.74 5.24 -26.68
N GLY A 94 -14.45 5.44 -26.92
CA GLY A 94 -13.84 6.77 -27.06
C GLY A 94 -13.01 7.26 -25.87
N GLY A 95 -12.87 6.43 -24.82
CA GLY A 95 -12.06 6.74 -23.65
C GLY A 95 -12.87 7.06 -22.40
N TYR A 96 -12.17 7.51 -21.35
CA TYR A 96 -12.72 7.79 -20.03
C TYR A 96 -11.77 8.67 -19.23
N LEU A 97 -12.26 9.28 -18.14
CA LEU A 97 -11.40 9.97 -17.19
C LEU A 97 -10.72 8.95 -16.28
N ASN A 98 -9.40 8.86 -16.41
CA ASN A 98 -8.55 7.98 -15.62
C ASN A 98 -8.14 8.66 -14.29
N HIS A 99 -7.55 7.90 -13.37
CA HIS A 99 -6.98 8.41 -12.13
C HIS A 99 -5.46 8.51 -12.22
N TYR A 100 -4.87 9.29 -11.34
CA TYR A 100 -3.44 9.41 -11.13
C TYR A 100 -3.05 8.84 -9.76
N GLY A 101 -1.98 8.01 -9.75
CA GLY A 101 -1.53 7.33 -8.55
C GLY A 101 -2.50 6.25 -8.05
N ASP A 102 -2.27 5.77 -6.86
CA ASP A 102 -3.15 4.86 -6.15
C ASP A 102 -3.31 5.25 -4.68
N TYR A 103 -4.30 4.69 -4.00
CA TYR A 103 -4.61 5.06 -2.62
C TYR A 103 -3.81 4.27 -1.58
N SER A 104 -3.10 3.21 -1.95
CA SER A 104 -2.38 2.36 -0.99
C SER A 104 -0.87 2.54 -1.01
N SER A 105 -0.29 2.84 -2.15
CA SER A 105 1.16 2.87 -2.34
C SER A 105 1.70 4.15 -2.99
N ALA A 106 0.83 5.09 -3.37
CA ALA A 106 1.25 6.31 -4.08
C ALA A 106 2.25 7.14 -3.28
N GLN A 107 2.03 7.34 -1.99
CA GLN A 107 2.95 8.10 -1.13
C GLN A 107 4.31 7.39 -1.01
N ILE A 108 4.31 6.07 -0.85
CA ILE A 108 5.54 5.28 -0.79
C ILE A 108 6.28 5.37 -2.12
N ALA A 109 5.58 5.21 -3.24
CA ALA A 109 6.17 5.29 -4.57
C ALA A 109 6.81 6.65 -4.85
N GLU A 110 6.13 7.74 -4.49
CA GLU A 110 6.69 9.09 -4.60
C GLU A 110 7.88 9.30 -3.67
N GLY A 111 7.77 8.90 -2.40
CA GLY A 111 8.86 9.01 -1.42
C GLY A 111 10.12 8.26 -1.83
N LEU A 112 9.98 7.07 -2.43
CA LEU A 112 11.11 6.25 -2.90
C LEU A 112 11.90 6.92 -4.02
N ASN A 113 11.26 7.72 -4.88
CA ASN A 113 11.96 8.48 -5.92
C ASN A 113 12.97 9.47 -5.33
N TYR A 114 12.64 10.07 -4.19
CA TYR A 114 13.52 11.04 -3.52
C TYR A 114 14.57 10.39 -2.61
N THR A 115 14.29 9.20 -2.10
CA THR A 115 15.18 8.51 -1.15
C THR A 115 16.09 7.49 -1.81
N TYR A 116 15.60 6.77 -2.82
CA TYR A 116 16.35 5.70 -3.49
C TYR A 116 16.51 5.92 -5.02
N GLY A 117 15.95 6.99 -5.56
CA GLY A 117 15.97 7.28 -6.99
C GLY A 117 14.98 6.47 -7.83
N GLY A 118 14.09 5.73 -7.20
CA GLY A 118 13.08 4.91 -7.85
C GLY A 118 12.46 3.89 -6.91
N TRP A 119 11.63 3.03 -7.46
CA TRP A 119 11.05 1.93 -6.70
C TRP A 119 12.14 0.99 -6.20
N ALA A 120 12.21 0.78 -4.89
CA ALA A 120 13.18 -0.09 -4.26
C ALA A 120 12.47 -1.20 -3.47
N ASP A 121 12.89 -2.44 -3.71
CA ASP A 121 12.50 -3.58 -2.89
C ASP A 121 13.45 -3.70 -1.69
N GLY A 122 12.89 -4.05 -0.54
CA GLY A 122 13.67 -4.33 0.66
C GLY A 122 14.30 -5.73 0.64
N ASN A 123 15.12 -6.00 1.62
CA ASN A 123 15.71 -7.32 1.83
C ASN A 123 14.64 -8.35 2.23
N SER A 124 14.96 -9.63 2.08
CA SER A 124 14.14 -10.70 2.63
C SER A 124 14.06 -10.62 4.17
N PRO A 125 12.93 -10.98 4.79
CA PRO A 125 12.86 -11.09 6.25
C PRO A 125 13.95 -11.95 6.90
N SER A 126 14.51 -12.91 6.16
CA SER A 126 15.65 -13.72 6.64
C SER A 126 16.94 -12.92 6.82
N ASP A 127 17.11 -11.78 6.16
CA ASP A 127 18.28 -10.93 6.31
C ASP A 127 18.39 -10.27 7.71
N ILE A 128 17.29 -10.27 8.46
CA ILE A 128 17.28 -9.86 9.87
C ILE A 128 18.24 -10.71 10.72
N GLU A 129 18.63 -11.90 10.26
CA GLU A 129 19.68 -12.71 10.90
C GLU A 129 21.02 -11.97 11.02
N ASN A 130 21.26 -10.97 10.17
CA ASN A 130 22.45 -10.13 10.17
C ASN A 130 22.28 -8.83 10.99
N SER A 131 21.12 -8.58 11.56
CA SER A 131 20.78 -7.35 12.26
C SER A 131 21.08 -7.47 13.77
N LYS A 132 21.43 -6.34 14.41
CA LYS A 132 21.51 -6.21 15.86
C LYS A 132 20.30 -5.50 16.46
N LEU A 133 19.59 -4.74 15.63
CA LEU A 133 18.41 -3.98 16.01
C LEU A 133 17.38 -4.07 14.88
N VAL A 134 16.14 -4.32 15.25
CA VAL A 134 14.96 -4.26 14.37
C VAL A 134 14.06 -3.15 14.89
N VAL A 135 13.74 -2.18 14.04
CA VAL A 135 12.80 -1.10 14.38
C VAL A 135 11.59 -1.18 13.45
N LEU A 136 10.41 -1.28 14.03
CA LEU A 136 9.14 -1.37 13.30
C LEU A 136 8.37 -0.05 13.45
N PHE A 137 8.27 0.73 12.37
CA PHE A 137 7.46 1.95 12.31
C PHE A 137 6.08 1.62 11.75
N GLY A 138 5.05 1.59 12.58
CA GLY A 138 3.68 1.30 12.18
C GLY A 138 3.51 -0.04 11.46
N ASN A 139 4.47 -0.93 11.57
CA ASN A 139 4.51 -2.20 10.84
C ASN A 139 4.01 -3.34 11.73
N ASN A 140 2.82 -3.84 11.41
CA ASN A 140 2.14 -4.86 12.20
C ASN A 140 1.86 -6.14 11.38
N PRO A 141 2.88 -6.91 11.01
CA PRO A 141 2.70 -8.14 10.24
C PRO A 141 1.89 -9.21 10.96
N GLY A 142 1.84 -9.20 12.29
CA GLY A 142 1.03 -10.14 13.09
C GLY A 142 -0.45 -10.08 12.74
N GLU A 143 -0.98 -8.89 12.45
CA GLU A 143 -2.36 -8.67 12.04
C GLU A 143 -2.52 -8.57 10.52
N THR A 144 -1.66 -7.80 9.84
CA THR A 144 -1.86 -7.46 8.43
C THR A 144 -1.32 -8.51 7.47
N ARG A 145 -0.41 -9.37 7.92
CA ARG A 145 0.25 -10.42 7.11
C ARG A 145 0.03 -11.82 7.64
N MET A 146 -1.11 -12.09 8.29
CA MET A 146 -1.43 -13.40 8.86
C MET A 146 -1.40 -14.53 7.85
N SER A 147 -1.78 -14.27 6.60
CA SER A 147 -1.82 -15.25 5.51
C SER A 147 -0.73 -15.03 4.46
N GLY A 148 -0.01 -13.93 4.53
CA GLY A 148 0.93 -13.49 3.50
C GLY A 148 2.34 -14.01 3.70
N GLY A 149 2.57 -15.33 3.65
CA GLY A 149 3.90 -15.92 3.67
C GLY A 149 4.56 -16.01 5.04
N GLY A 150 3.81 -15.85 6.13
CA GLY A 150 4.33 -16.08 7.48
C GLY A 150 5.38 -15.05 7.94
N VAL A 151 5.24 -13.80 7.53
CA VAL A 151 6.22 -12.73 7.80
C VAL A 151 6.60 -12.65 9.28
N THR A 152 5.63 -12.71 10.19
CA THR A 152 5.89 -12.69 11.64
C THR A 152 6.73 -13.89 12.08
N TYR A 153 6.46 -15.06 11.54
CA TYR A 153 7.23 -16.26 11.87
C TYR A 153 8.69 -16.13 11.42
N TYR A 154 8.93 -15.68 10.20
CA TYR A 154 10.29 -15.46 9.70
C TYR A 154 11.02 -14.34 10.43
N LEU A 155 10.33 -13.25 10.76
CA LEU A 155 10.86 -12.17 11.58
C LEU A 155 11.36 -12.71 12.94
N GLU A 156 10.53 -13.49 13.63
CA GLU A 156 10.91 -14.05 14.93
C GLU A 156 12.02 -15.08 14.84
N GLN A 157 12.00 -15.95 13.83
CA GLN A 157 13.10 -16.90 13.62
C GLN A 157 14.43 -16.20 13.34
N ALA A 158 14.44 -15.21 12.47
CA ALA A 158 15.64 -14.45 12.14
C ALA A 158 16.17 -13.66 13.36
N ARG A 159 15.25 -13.04 14.12
CA ARG A 159 15.57 -12.32 15.35
C ARG A 159 16.17 -13.24 16.44
N GLN A 160 15.60 -14.42 16.63
CA GLN A 160 16.15 -15.40 17.56
C GLN A 160 17.57 -15.85 17.20
N LYS A 161 17.89 -15.99 15.92
CA LYS A 161 19.24 -16.33 15.46
C LYS A 161 20.23 -15.22 15.68
N SER A 162 19.85 -13.97 15.39
CA SER A 162 20.73 -12.80 15.54
C SER A 162 20.78 -12.24 16.96
N ASN A 163 19.84 -12.62 17.83
CA ASN A 163 19.60 -11.99 19.12
C ASN A 163 19.40 -10.47 19.03
N ALA A 164 18.79 -10.02 17.92
CA ALA A 164 18.53 -8.62 17.68
C ALA A 164 17.44 -8.08 18.64
N ARG A 165 17.69 -6.88 19.18
CA ARG A 165 16.66 -6.12 19.89
C ARG A 165 15.55 -5.72 18.93
N MET A 166 14.31 -5.61 19.43
CA MET A 166 13.16 -5.12 18.66
C MET A 166 12.49 -3.94 19.35
N ILE A 167 12.44 -2.82 18.66
CA ILE A 167 11.73 -1.62 19.07
C ILE A 167 10.50 -1.47 18.16
N ILE A 168 9.33 -1.31 18.76
CA ILE A 168 8.08 -1.05 18.04
C ILE A 168 7.66 0.39 18.28
N ILE A 169 7.53 1.13 17.20
CA ILE A 169 7.07 2.52 17.18
C ILE A 169 5.69 2.51 16.51
N ASP A 170 4.65 2.49 17.34
CA ASP A 170 3.27 2.36 16.88
C ASP A 170 2.35 3.00 17.93
N PRO A 171 1.36 3.82 17.53
CA PRO A 171 0.41 4.41 18.48
C PRO A 171 -0.41 3.35 19.23
N ARG A 172 -0.47 2.14 18.73
CA ARG A 172 -1.19 1.00 19.30
C ARG A 172 -0.23 -0.14 19.65
N TYR A 173 -0.43 -0.73 20.81
CA TYR A 173 0.25 -1.99 21.17
C TYR A 173 -0.35 -3.14 20.37
N THR A 174 0.41 -3.70 19.46
CA THR A 174 -0.06 -4.62 18.42
C THR A 174 0.30 -6.07 18.70
N ASP A 175 -0.39 -7.02 18.02
CA ASP A 175 -0.09 -8.45 18.12
C ASP A 175 1.34 -8.79 17.63
N THR A 176 1.96 -7.97 16.81
CA THR A 176 3.35 -8.15 16.40
C THR A 176 4.31 -7.97 17.57
N GLY A 177 4.02 -6.99 18.43
CA GLY A 177 4.84 -6.70 19.61
C GLY A 177 4.55 -7.63 20.76
N ALA A 178 3.29 -7.87 21.05
CA ALA A 178 2.80 -8.45 22.28
C ALA A 178 3.66 -9.60 22.85
N GLY A 179 4.51 -9.27 23.84
CA GLY A 179 5.42 -10.17 24.53
C GLY A 179 6.66 -10.58 23.71
N ARG A 180 7.01 -9.85 22.68
CA ARG A 180 8.20 -10.12 21.83
C ARG A 180 9.14 -8.94 21.68
N GLU A 181 8.62 -7.73 21.90
CA GLU A 181 9.39 -6.49 21.81
C GLU A 181 10.30 -6.31 23.03
N ASP A 182 11.42 -5.65 22.84
CA ASP A 182 12.25 -5.15 23.93
C ASP A 182 11.79 -3.76 24.37
N GLU A 183 11.14 -3.01 23.46
CA GLU A 183 10.64 -1.68 23.74
C GLU A 183 9.46 -1.34 22.83
N TRP A 184 8.43 -0.70 23.38
CA TRP A 184 7.33 -0.12 22.65
C TRP A 184 7.25 1.38 22.90
N ILE A 185 7.23 2.16 21.83
CA ILE A 185 7.13 3.61 21.84
C ILE A 185 5.76 4.00 21.26
N PRO A 186 4.80 4.44 22.09
CA PRO A 186 3.49 4.89 21.64
C PRO A 186 3.59 6.26 20.97
N ILE A 187 3.92 6.28 19.71
CA ILE A 187 4.11 7.51 18.95
C ILE A 187 2.76 8.21 18.68
N ARG A 188 2.76 9.52 18.70
CA ARG A 188 1.62 10.30 18.23
C ARG A 188 1.49 10.14 16.70
N PRO A 189 0.32 9.73 16.17
CA PRO A 189 0.12 9.58 14.73
C PRO A 189 0.54 10.82 13.92
N GLY A 190 1.25 10.61 12.81
CA GLY A 190 1.72 11.68 11.94
C GLY A 190 3.01 12.38 12.39
N THR A 191 3.72 11.85 13.40
CA THR A 191 4.97 12.44 13.91
C THR A 191 6.20 11.57 13.67
N ASP A 192 6.10 10.53 12.85
CA ASP A 192 7.21 9.62 12.55
C ASP A 192 8.42 10.34 11.95
N ALA A 193 8.19 11.24 10.99
CA ALA A 193 9.25 12.04 10.38
C ALA A 193 9.94 12.96 11.40
N ALA A 194 9.19 13.55 12.33
CA ALA A 194 9.75 14.38 13.40
C ALA A 194 10.62 13.55 14.35
N LEU A 195 10.20 12.32 14.67
CA LEU A 195 11.01 11.40 15.47
C LEU A 195 12.32 11.05 14.75
N VAL A 196 12.24 10.71 13.45
CA VAL A 196 13.44 10.38 12.65
C VAL A 196 14.42 11.58 12.61
N ASN A 197 13.91 12.79 12.39
CA ASN A 197 14.74 13.99 12.42
C ASN A 197 15.36 14.23 13.82
N GLY A 198 14.60 13.99 14.89
CA GLY A 198 15.13 14.08 16.26
C GLY A 198 16.24 13.07 16.53
N LEU A 199 16.09 11.83 16.07
CA LEU A 199 17.12 10.80 16.16
C LEU A 199 18.40 11.22 15.39
N ALA A 200 18.22 11.70 14.15
CA ALA A 200 19.33 12.17 13.34
C ALA A 200 20.06 13.38 13.98
N TYR A 201 19.30 14.32 14.55
CA TYR A 201 19.87 15.44 15.29
C TYR A 201 20.79 14.98 16.44
N VAL A 202 20.31 14.05 17.26
CA VAL A 202 21.13 13.48 18.35
C VAL A 202 22.36 12.76 17.80
N MET A 203 22.20 11.94 16.77
CA MET A 203 23.33 11.23 16.16
C MET A 203 24.40 12.18 15.62
N ILE A 204 23.99 13.29 15.02
CA ILE A 204 24.93 14.29 14.48
C ILE A 204 25.60 15.06 15.60
N THR A 205 24.84 15.56 16.57
CA THR A 205 25.35 16.41 17.65
C THR A 205 26.27 15.66 18.63
N GLU A 206 25.97 14.38 18.86
CA GLU A 206 26.75 13.51 19.73
C GLU A 206 27.86 12.74 18.98
N ASN A 207 28.06 13.02 17.69
CA ASN A 207 29.06 12.37 16.83
C ASN A 207 28.93 10.84 16.78
N LEU A 208 27.70 10.35 16.70
CA LEU A 208 27.37 8.92 16.62
C LEU A 208 27.18 8.41 15.17
N VAL A 209 27.43 9.27 14.18
CA VAL A 209 27.28 8.93 12.77
C VAL A 209 28.46 8.11 12.26
N ASP A 210 28.22 7.14 11.40
CA ASP A 210 29.27 6.48 10.62
C ASP A 210 29.53 7.27 9.34
N GLN A 211 30.50 8.18 9.40
CA GLN A 211 30.85 9.06 8.28
C GLN A 211 31.31 8.25 7.05
N ALA A 212 32.03 7.14 7.24
CA ALA A 212 32.49 6.32 6.12
C ALA A 212 31.31 5.66 5.36
N PHE A 213 30.32 5.23 6.11
CA PHE A 213 29.07 4.74 5.50
C PHE A 213 28.34 5.84 4.75
N LEU A 214 28.19 7.02 5.35
CA LEU A 214 27.49 8.16 4.75
C LEU A 214 28.19 8.63 3.47
N ASP A 215 29.51 8.76 3.49
CA ASP A 215 30.30 9.15 2.31
C ASP A 215 30.19 8.16 1.15
N LYS A 216 29.98 6.89 1.44
CA LYS A 216 29.93 5.83 0.43
C LYS A 216 28.54 5.56 -0.12
N TYR A 217 27.51 5.62 0.73
CA TYR A 217 26.19 5.11 0.41
C TYR A 217 25.07 6.15 0.43
N CYS A 218 25.32 7.36 0.92
CA CYS A 218 24.31 8.40 1.05
C CYS A 218 24.62 9.58 0.12
N VAL A 219 23.58 10.09 -0.52
CA VAL A 219 23.62 11.31 -1.33
C VAL A 219 22.90 12.42 -0.58
N GLY A 220 23.52 13.60 -0.50
CA GLY A 220 22.88 14.78 0.10
C GLY A 220 22.91 14.79 1.64
N TYR A 221 23.79 14.05 2.29
CA TYR A 221 23.96 14.12 3.74
C TYR A 221 24.71 15.40 4.17
N ASP A 222 25.82 15.72 3.53
CA ASP A 222 26.65 16.88 3.77
C ASP A 222 27.18 17.47 2.45
N GLU A 223 28.08 18.47 2.53
CA GLU A 223 28.64 19.15 1.38
C GLU A 223 29.43 18.20 0.45
N LYS A 224 30.01 17.13 0.97
CA LYS A 224 30.80 16.17 0.16
C LYS A 224 29.89 15.25 -0.66
N THR A 225 28.77 14.90 -0.08
CA THR A 225 27.79 13.98 -0.70
C THR A 225 26.72 14.71 -1.50
N LEU A 226 26.76 16.05 -1.51
CA LEU A 226 25.79 16.88 -2.21
C LEU A 226 26.05 16.87 -3.72
N PRO A 227 25.04 16.60 -4.57
CA PRO A 227 25.19 16.71 -6.02
C PRO A 227 25.56 18.14 -6.45
N ALA A 228 26.41 18.26 -7.47
CA ALA A 228 26.87 19.56 -7.98
C ALA A 228 25.73 20.49 -8.45
N SER A 229 24.60 19.93 -8.82
CA SER A 229 23.39 20.65 -9.22
C SER A 229 22.52 21.16 -8.07
N ALA A 230 22.81 20.74 -6.83
CA ALA A 230 22.01 21.11 -5.68
C ALA A 230 22.46 22.48 -5.09
N PRO A 231 21.57 23.20 -4.40
CA PRO A 231 21.93 24.40 -3.65
C PRO A 231 23.01 24.09 -2.60
N LYS A 232 23.96 25.00 -2.36
CA LYS A 232 25.09 24.78 -1.44
C LYS A 232 24.72 24.29 -0.04
N ASN A 233 23.57 24.71 0.49
CA ASN A 233 23.07 24.29 1.80
C ASN A 233 21.91 23.29 1.69
N GLY A 234 21.78 22.64 0.54
CA GLY A 234 20.68 21.69 0.25
C GLY A 234 20.95 20.27 0.76
N HIS A 235 21.72 20.11 1.84
CA HIS A 235 22.05 18.82 2.42
C HIS A 235 21.42 18.63 3.80
N TYR A 236 21.24 17.37 4.20
CA TYR A 236 20.50 17.00 5.40
C TYR A 236 21.12 17.56 6.69
N LYS A 237 22.46 17.61 6.79
CA LYS A 237 23.16 18.14 7.95
C LYS A 237 22.95 19.65 8.17
N ALA A 238 22.55 20.39 7.14
CA ALA A 238 22.24 21.82 7.25
C ALA A 238 20.76 22.10 7.59
N TYR A 239 19.90 21.11 7.45
CA TYR A 239 18.49 21.17 7.80
C TYR A 239 18.29 21.09 9.31
#